data_2e01972d91378a0ef6891bfbc3c71642
#
_entry.id   2e01972d91378a0ef6891bfbc3c71642
#
_cell.length_a   1.000
_cell.length_b   1.000
_cell.length_c   1.000
_cell.angle_alpha   90.00
_cell.angle_beta   90.00
_cell.angle_gamma   90.00
#
_symmetry.space_group_name_H-M   'P 1'
#
loop_
_entity.id
_entity.type
_entity.pdbx_description
1 polymer ?
#
loop_
_entity_poly.entity_id
_entity_poly.type
_entity_poly.pdbx_seq_one_letter_code
_entity_poly.pdbx_strand_id
1 'polypeptide(L)'
;MFYPLSSNTWGEEEVAVFQEVLGKGRFTMGESVKKFESAFADKIGIKNALMVSSGSMANLVGLAALFYKKNNPLKRGDEVIVPSISWATTYYPLQQYGLKLKFL
;
A
#
# COMPACT_ATOMS: atom_id res chain seq x y z
N MET A 1 18.55 -26.04 -4.29
CA MET A 1 18.11 -24.84 -5.03
C MET A 1 17.81 -23.76 -4.00
N PHE A 2 18.44 -22.60 -4.03
CA PHE A 2 18.20 -21.52 -3.08
C PHE A 2 17.27 -20.48 -3.71
N TYR A 3 16.15 -20.20 -3.06
CA TYR A 3 15.20 -19.16 -3.47
C TYR A 3 15.33 -17.99 -2.50
N PRO A 4 15.99 -16.89 -2.89
CA PRO A 4 16.10 -15.72 -2.03
C PRO A 4 14.72 -15.05 -1.86
N LEU A 5 14.51 -14.46 -0.68
CA LEU A 5 13.27 -13.73 -0.38
C LEU A 5 13.09 -12.49 -1.29
N SER A 6 14.19 -11.90 -1.70
CA SER A 6 14.22 -10.75 -2.61
C SER A 6 15.49 -10.76 -3.44
N SER A 7 15.47 -10.07 -4.57
CA SER A 7 16.65 -9.78 -5.39
C SER A 7 16.81 -8.27 -5.54
N ASN A 8 18.04 -7.81 -5.71
CA ASN A 8 18.30 -6.42 -6.02
C ASN A 8 17.98 -6.17 -7.51
N THR A 9 17.06 -5.25 -7.77
CA THR A 9 16.68 -4.82 -9.13
C THR A 9 17.10 -3.39 -9.44
N TRP A 10 17.84 -2.76 -8.53
CA TRP A 10 18.34 -1.40 -8.70
C TRP A 10 19.49 -1.34 -9.70
N GLY A 11 19.37 -0.46 -10.71
CA GLY A 11 20.36 -0.16 -11.71
C GLY A 11 20.79 1.31 -11.69
N GLU A 12 21.49 1.71 -12.75
CA GLU A 12 21.95 3.10 -12.90
C GLU A 12 20.80 4.08 -13.08
N GLU A 13 19.69 3.64 -13.68
CA GLU A 13 18.52 4.47 -13.92
C GLU A 13 17.86 4.90 -12.61
N GLU A 14 17.69 3.97 -11.65
CA GLU A 14 17.12 4.29 -10.33
C GLU A 14 18.02 5.22 -9.54
N VAL A 15 19.35 5.00 -9.60
CA VAL A 15 20.33 5.86 -8.94
C VAL A 15 20.29 7.29 -9.51
N ALA A 16 20.22 7.42 -10.84
CA ALA A 16 20.13 8.74 -11.48
C ALA A 16 18.86 9.51 -11.09
N VAL A 17 17.70 8.84 -11.09
CA VAL A 17 16.44 9.45 -10.66
C VAL A 17 16.50 9.86 -9.17
N PHE A 18 17.13 9.03 -8.33
CA PHE A 18 17.31 9.37 -6.91
C PHE A 18 18.16 10.62 -6.72
N GLN A 19 19.27 10.75 -7.47
CA GLN A 19 20.13 11.94 -7.45
C GLN A 19 19.38 13.19 -7.93
N GLU A 20 18.56 13.07 -8.96
CA GLU A 20 17.72 14.17 -9.45
C GLU A 20 16.74 14.66 -8.36
N VAL A 21 16.06 13.74 -7.67
CA VAL A 21 15.12 14.08 -6.59
C VAL A 21 15.85 14.74 -5.43
N LEU A 22 17.03 14.24 -5.06
CA LEU A 22 17.89 14.87 -4.02
C LEU A 22 18.28 16.29 -4.41
N GLY A 23 18.67 16.51 -5.66
CA GLY A 23 19.04 17.84 -6.16
C GLY A 23 17.89 18.85 -6.12
N LYS A 24 16.64 18.42 -6.20
CA LYS A 24 15.45 19.26 -6.08
C LYS A 24 15.12 19.68 -4.63
N GLY A 25 15.71 19.02 -3.63
CA GLY A 25 15.54 19.35 -2.21
C GLY A 25 14.12 19.17 -1.65
N ARG A 26 13.22 18.50 -2.37
CA ARG A 26 11.85 18.26 -1.94
C ARG A 26 11.59 16.78 -1.69
N PHE A 27 11.55 16.40 -0.41
CA PHE A 27 11.47 15.01 0.06
C PHE A 27 10.10 14.60 0.58
N THR A 28 9.09 15.43 0.38
CA THR A 28 7.69 15.15 0.76
C THR A 28 6.83 15.03 -0.49
N MET A 29 5.53 14.81 -0.31
CA MET A 29 4.52 14.66 -1.37
C MET A 29 4.66 15.74 -2.45
N GLY A 30 5.46 15.50 -3.47
CA GLY A 30 5.81 16.40 -4.55
C GLY A 30 5.34 15.93 -5.92
N GLU A 31 5.93 16.51 -6.96
CA GLU A 31 5.60 16.17 -8.36
C GLU A 31 5.89 14.73 -8.71
N SER A 32 6.97 14.14 -8.18
CA SER A 32 7.33 12.74 -8.42
C SER A 32 6.26 11.78 -7.89
N VAL A 33 5.69 12.07 -6.72
CA VAL A 33 4.57 11.30 -6.16
C VAL A 33 3.34 11.41 -7.06
N LYS A 34 2.97 12.61 -7.49
CA LYS A 34 1.82 12.80 -8.38
C LYS A 34 1.99 12.09 -9.72
N LYS A 35 3.19 12.13 -10.31
CA LYS A 35 3.51 11.41 -11.54
C LYS A 35 3.37 9.90 -11.35
N PHE A 36 3.88 9.38 -10.23
CA PHE A 36 3.76 7.97 -9.90
C PHE A 36 2.29 7.56 -9.73
N GLU A 37 1.52 8.31 -8.94
CA GLU A 37 0.09 8.03 -8.71
C GLU A 37 -0.70 8.00 -10.02
N SER A 38 -0.46 8.97 -10.92
CA SER A 38 -1.10 9.01 -12.24
C SER A 38 -0.71 7.81 -13.09
N ALA A 39 0.60 7.55 -13.24
CA ALA A 39 1.09 6.45 -14.06
C ALA A 39 0.63 5.07 -13.52
N PHE A 40 0.58 4.92 -12.20
CA PHE A 40 0.09 3.69 -11.57
C PHE A 40 -1.42 3.52 -11.79
N ALA A 41 -2.21 4.58 -11.62
CA ALA A 41 -3.65 4.56 -11.87
C ALA A 41 -3.95 4.17 -13.32
N ASP A 42 -3.26 4.78 -14.28
CA ASP A 42 -3.38 4.48 -15.72
C ASP A 42 -3.02 3.02 -16.02
N LYS A 43 -1.90 2.54 -15.46
CA LYS A 43 -1.43 1.16 -15.66
C LYS A 43 -2.42 0.11 -15.17
N ILE A 44 -3.06 0.36 -14.04
CA ILE A 44 -4.04 -0.56 -13.43
C ILE A 44 -5.46 -0.34 -13.99
N GLY A 45 -5.70 0.75 -14.72
CA GLY A 45 -7.03 1.09 -15.26
C GLY A 45 -8.01 1.59 -14.20
N ILE A 46 -7.52 2.29 -13.18
CA ILE A 46 -8.34 2.88 -12.10
C ILE A 46 -8.29 4.41 -12.17
N LYS A 47 -9.29 5.06 -11.59
CA LYS A 47 -9.41 6.52 -11.66
C LYS A 47 -8.36 7.26 -10.84
N ASN A 48 -8.02 6.75 -9.66
CA ASN A 48 -7.11 7.41 -8.74
C ASN A 48 -6.23 6.37 -8.04
N ALA A 49 -4.99 6.73 -7.76
CA ALA A 49 -4.09 6.02 -6.87
C ALA A 49 -3.60 6.98 -5.78
N LEU A 50 -3.26 6.45 -4.63
CA LEU A 50 -2.71 7.21 -3.51
C LEU A 50 -1.45 6.52 -3.02
N MET A 51 -0.33 7.25 -3.05
CA MET A 51 0.92 6.77 -2.50
C MET A 51 0.94 6.94 -0.98
N VAL A 52 1.40 5.92 -0.29
CA VAL A 52 1.56 5.90 1.16
C VAL A 52 2.98 5.45 1.52
N SER A 53 3.37 5.59 2.77
CA SER A 53 4.75 5.34 3.22
C SER A 53 5.19 3.87 3.19
N SER A 54 4.26 2.92 3.16
CA SER A 54 4.55 1.48 3.15
C SER A 54 3.34 0.65 2.76
N GLY A 55 3.55 -0.62 2.42
CA GLY A 55 2.45 -1.58 2.20
C GLY A 55 1.57 -1.76 3.43
N SER A 56 2.13 -1.69 4.63
CA SER A 56 1.35 -1.73 5.88
C SER A 56 0.38 -0.55 5.99
N MET A 57 0.84 0.64 5.62
CA MET A 57 -0.02 1.83 5.58
C MET A 57 -1.04 1.75 4.46
N ALA A 58 -0.70 1.14 3.31
CA ALA A 58 -1.67 0.89 2.25
C ALA A 58 -2.84 0.00 2.73
N ASN A 59 -2.53 -1.08 3.45
CA ASN A 59 -3.55 -1.94 4.04
C ASN A 59 -4.43 -1.17 5.05
N LEU A 60 -3.82 -0.36 5.92
CA LEU A 60 -4.54 0.41 6.92
C LEU A 60 -5.47 1.45 6.27
N VAL A 61 -4.97 2.22 5.31
CA VAL A 61 -5.74 3.27 4.62
C VAL A 61 -6.84 2.65 3.74
N GLY A 62 -6.52 1.56 3.03
CA GLY A 62 -7.50 0.84 2.22
C GLY A 62 -8.65 0.31 3.07
N LEU A 63 -8.33 -0.28 4.23
CA LEU A 63 -9.35 -0.74 5.17
C LEU A 63 -10.17 0.43 5.73
N ALA A 64 -9.52 1.53 6.13
CA ALA A 64 -10.20 2.74 6.58
C ALA A 64 -11.24 3.22 5.55
N ALA A 65 -10.86 3.23 4.27
CA ALA A 65 -11.77 3.64 3.20
C ALA A 65 -13.04 2.79 3.14
N LEU A 66 -12.96 1.48 3.47
CA LEU A 66 -14.13 0.60 3.53
C LEU A 66 -15.08 0.94 4.68
N PHE A 67 -14.55 1.45 5.81
CA PHE A 67 -15.38 1.93 6.92
C PHE A 67 -16.11 3.23 6.62
N TYR A 68 -15.51 4.08 5.78
CA TYR A 68 -16.06 5.41 5.45
C TYR A 68 -16.80 5.48 4.10
N LYS A 69 -16.95 4.36 3.39
CA LYS A 69 -17.70 4.36 2.15
C LYS A 69 -19.19 4.63 2.40
N LYS A 70 -19.86 5.32 1.47
CA LYS A 70 -21.28 5.73 1.60
C LYS A 70 -22.25 4.56 1.67
N ASN A 71 -22.01 3.53 0.85
CA ASN A 71 -22.91 2.39 0.71
C ASN A 71 -22.30 1.15 1.36
N ASN A 72 -23.03 0.56 2.31
CA ASN A 72 -22.61 -0.65 3.01
C ASN A 72 -21.18 -0.58 3.60
N PRO A 73 -20.89 0.37 4.51
CA PRO A 73 -19.58 0.46 5.16
C PRO A 73 -19.33 -0.74 6.05
N LEU A 74 -18.06 -1.11 6.20
CA LEU A 74 -17.65 -2.06 7.24
C LEU A 74 -17.93 -1.46 8.63
N LYS A 75 -18.19 -2.34 9.59
CA LYS A 75 -18.45 -2.00 11.00
C LYS A 75 -17.57 -2.83 11.92
N ARG A 76 -17.30 -2.29 13.12
CA ARG A 76 -16.68 -3.08 14.17
C ARG A 76 -17.48 -4.36 14.42
N GLY A 77 -16.79 -5.49 14.52
CA GLY A 77 -17.41 -6.79 14.71
C GLY A 77 -17.76 -7.55 13.47
N ASP A 78 -17.67 -6.92 12.28
CA ASP A 78 -17.81 -7.64 11.01
C ASP A 78 -16.70 -8.70 10.87
N GLU A 79 -17.01 -9.78 10.16
CA GLU A 79 -16.10 -10.89 9.93
C GLU A 79 -15.33 -10.71 8.63
N VAL A 80 -14.03 -11.01 8.67
CA VAL A 80 -13.15 -10.98 7.50
C VAL A 80 -12.38 -12.29 7.41
N ILE A 81 -12.41 -12.88 6.23
CA ILE A 81 -11.66 -14.09 5.92
C ILE A 81 -10.21 -13.70 5.62
N VAL A 82 -9.28 -14.37 6.27
CA VAL A 82 -7.84 -14.13 6.10
C VAL A 82 -7.07 -15.44 5.96
N PRO A 83 -5.95 -15.47 5.22
CA PRO A 83 -5.11 -16.66 5.15
C PRO A 83 -4.48 -16.97 6.51
N SER A 84 -4.29 -18.25 6.82
CA SER A 84 -3.63 -18.68 8.07
C SER A 84 -2.14 -18.32 8.10
N ILE A 85 -1.50 -18.21 6.94
CA ILE A 85 -0.08 -17.84 6.82
C ILE A 85 0.03 -16.54 6.03
N SER A 86 0.43 -15.48 6.72
CA SER A 86 0.67 -14.15 6.14
C SER A 86 1.53 -13.30 7.07
N TRP A 87 1.96 -12.14 6.58
CA TRP A 87 2.60 -11.13 7.41
C TRP A 87 1.63 -10.55 8.43
N ALA A 88 2.13 -10.22 9.60
CA ALA A 88 1.36 -9.57 10.66
C ALA A 88 0.62 -8.30 10.19
N THR A 89 1.20 -7.57 9.23
CA THR A 89 0.61 -6.38 8.62
C THR A 89 -0.66 -6.65 7.79
N THR A 90 -0.97 -7.92 7.49
CA THR A 90 -2.27 -8.32 6.95
C THR A 90 -3.36 -8.31 8.01
N TYR A 91 -3.01 -8.65 9.26
CA TYR A 91 -3.98 -8.82 10.35
C TYR A 91 -4.15 -7.59 11.23
N TYR A 92 -3.07 -6.87 11.52
CA TYR A 92 -3.09 -5.74 12.45
C TYR A 92 -4.10 -4.64 12.09
N PRO A 93 -4.21 -4.19 10.83
CA PRO A 93 -5.22 -3.20 10.49
C PRO A 93 -6.65 -3.68 10.75
N LEU A 94 -6.92 -4.95 10.47
CA LEU A 94 -8.23 -5.55 10.71
C LEU A 94 -8.58 -5.55 12.20
N GLN A 95 -7.61 -5.92 13.05
CA GLN A 95 -7.77 -5.91 14.51
C GLN A 95 -7.90 -4.48 15.06
N GLN A 96 -7.12 -3.54 14.56
CA GLN A 96 -7.20 -2.12 14.97
C GLN A 96 -8.59 -1.54 14.71
N TYR A 97 -9.20 -1.91 13.59
CA TYR A 97 -10.57 -1.53 13.26
C TYR A 97 -11.64 -2.39 13.95
N GLY A 98 -11.23 -3.39 14.74
CA GLY A 98 -12.12 -4.23 15.53
C GLY A 98 -12.93 -5.22 14.72
N LEU A 99 -12.38 -5.70 13.61
CA LEU A 99 -12.95 -6.79 12.82
C LEU A 99 -12.62 -8.14 13.44
N LYS A 100 -13.46 -9.13 13.17
CA LYS A 100 -13.27 -10.51 13.60
C LYS A 100 -12.59 -11.30 12.49
N LEU A 101 -11.41 -11.86 12.78
CA LEU A 101 -10.65 -12.64 11.81
C LEU A 101 -11.19 -14.06 11.73
N LYS A 102 -11.42 -14.55 10.52
CA LYS A 102 -11.71 -15.95 10.20
C LYS A 102 -10.56 -16.49 9.36
N PHE A 103 -9.78 -17.37 9.95
CA PHE A 103 -8.64 -17.98 9.28
C PHE A 103 -9.09 -19.14 8.40
N LEU A 104 -8.52 -19.23 7.19
CA LEU A 104 -8.61 -20.33 6.24
C LEU A 104 -7.27 -21.04 6.12
#